data_dee84cb24674765ffa0e385bac69c437
#
_entry.id   dee84cb24674765ffa0e385bac69c437
#
_cell.length_a   1.000
_cell.length_b   1.000
_cell.length_c   1.000
_cell.angle_alpha   90.00
_cell.angle_beta   90.00
_cell.angle_gamma   90.00
#
_symmetry.space_group_name_H-M   'P 1'
#
loop_
_entity.id
_entity.type
_entity.pdbx_description
1 polymer ?
#
loop_
_entity_poly.entity_id
_entity_poly.type
_entity_poly.pdbx_seq_one_letter_code
_entity_poly.pdbx_strand_id
1 'polypeptide(L)'
;MWTTENRPRYNRDKLRYPSDLTDEEWALIEPLIPPAKHGGRRRWVVVREVMNGVMYVLSTGCQWRYLPKDLPPKSTVHDYLTRWNYDGTIERVHHALYVQCREVAGRQASPTACVIDSQSVKSAEKGGFGSIRPATMRARRSPARSGISWSIR
;
A
#
# COMPACT_ATOMS: atom_id res chain seq x y z
N MET A 1 -14.47 -8.71 13.25
CA MET A 1 -15.07 -10.02 12.99
C MET A 1 -16.08 -9.87 11.86
N TRP A 2 -16.13 -10.77 10.89
CA TRP A 2 -17.09 -10.74 9.79
C TRP A 2 -18.48 -11.14 10.30
N THR A 3 -19.45 -10.23 10.17
CA THR A 3 -20.86 -10.49 10.50
C THR A 3 -21.70 -10.46 9.21
N THR A 4 -22.89 -11.02 9.26
CA THR A 4 -23.84 -10.97 8.13
C THR A 4 -24.25 -9.54 7.78
N GLU A 5 -24.23 -8.64 8.74
CA GLU A 5 -24.61 -7.23 8.56
C GLU A 5 -23.51 -6.41 7.87
N ASN A 6 -22.22 -6.67 8.16
CA ASN A 6 -21.13 -5.90 7.58
C ASN A 6 -20.58 -6.50 6.27
N ARG A 7 -20.91 -7.76 5.97
CA ARG A 7 -20.48 -8.45 4.74
C ARG A 7 -20.85 -7.70 3.46
N PRO A 8 -22.10 -7.19 3.27
CA PRO A 8 -22.49 -6.47 2.05
C PRO A 8 -21.66 -5.20 1.81
N ARG A 9 -21.23 -4.51 2.89
CA ARG A 9 -20.42 -3.29 2.80
C ARG A 9 -19.04 -3.54 2.19
N TYR A 10 -18.47 -4.73 2.40
CA TYR A 10 -17.15 -5.11 1.93
C TYR A 10 -17.18 -6.09 0.76
N ASN A 11 -18.38 -6.38 0.21
CA ASN A 11 -18.52 -7.28 -0.91
C ASN A 11 -18.04 -6.60 -2.20
N ARG A 12 -17.04 -7.20 -2.84
CA ARG A 12 -16.42 -6.76 -4.09
C ARG A 12 -16.69 -7.72 -5.26
N ASP A 13 -17.68 -8.64 -5.12
CA ASP A 13 -17.99 -9.66 -6.12
C ASP A 13 -18.48 -9.06 -7.46
N LYS A 14 -18.95 -7.81 -7.45
CA LYS A 14 -19.38 -7.09 -8.65
C LYS A 14 -18.24 -6.47 -9.46
N LEU A 15 -17.03 -6.37 -8.87
CA LEU A 15 -15.86 -5.84 -9.54
C LEU A 15 -15.21 -6.94 -10.38
N ARG A 16 -14.53 -6.57 -11.47
CA ARG A 16 -13.75 -7.50 -12.31
C ARG A 16 -12.72 -8.25 -11.48
N TYR A 17 -11.99 -7.51 -10.61
CA TYR A 17 -11.10 -8.05 -9.60
C TYR A 17 -11.46 -7.47 -8.23
N PRO A 18 -11.35 -8.23 -7.15
CA PRO A 18 -11.59 -7.71 -5.80
C PRO A 18 -10.70 -6.52 -5.42
N SER A 19 -9.58 -6.34 -6.11
CA SER A 19 -8.64 -5.22 -5.95
C SER A 19 -9.00 -3.97 -6.75
N ASP A 20 -9.94 -4.06 -7.70
CA ASP A 20 -10.34 -2.91 -8.52
C ASP A 20 -11.01 -1.83 -7.65
N LEU A 21 -10.80 -0.59 -8.00
CA LEU A 21 -11.39 0.55 -7.30
C LEU A 21 -12.87 0.67 -7.62
N THR A 22 -13.70 0.89 -6.58
CA THR A 22 -15.08 1.29 -6.76
C THR A 22 -15.17 2.70 -7.36
N ASP A 23 -16.36 3.10 -7.83
CA ASP A 23 -16.55 4.46 -8.36
C ASP A 23 -16.36 5.52 -7.28
N GLU A 24 -16.77 5.22 -6.06
CA GLU A 24 -16.59 6.09 -4.88
C GLU A 24 -15.11 6.25 -4.51
N GLU A 25 -14.37 5.14 -4.46
CA GLU A 25 -12.92 5.15 -4.23
C GLU A 25 -12.18 5.90 -5.33
N TRP A 26 -12.59 5.71 -6.59
CA TRP A 26 -12.00 6.43 -7.72
C TRP A 26 -12.25 7.94 -7.64
N ALA A 27 -13.48 8.37 -7.37
CA ALA A 27 -13.82 9.78 -7.24
C ALA A 27 -13.02 10.48 -6.14
N LEU A 28 -12.67 9.75 -5.06
CA LEU A 28 -11.85 10.27 -3.98
C LEU A 28 -10.38 10.51 -4.41
N ILE A 29 -9.81 9.59 -5.19
CA ILE A 29 -8.37 9.64 -5.51
C ILE A 29 -8.06 10.31 -6.83
N GLU A 30 -9.01 10.40 -7.76
CA GLU A 30 -8.82 11.03 -9.08
C GLU A 30 -8.20 12.44 -8.98
N PRO A 31 -8.67 13.35 -8.11
CA PRO A 31 -8.11 14.69 -7.98
C PRO A 31 -6.66 14.71 -7.44
N LEU A 32 -6.21 13.63 -6.81
CA LEU A 32 -4.85 13.51 -6.26
C LEU A 32 -3.84 13.09 -7.33
N ILE A 33 -4.31 12.62 -8.48
CA ILE A 33 -3.46 12.10 -9.55
C ILE A 33 -3.02 13.26 -10.44
N PRO A 34 -1.70 13.42 -10.69
CA PRO A 34 -1.20 14.49 -11.53
C PRO A 34 -1.78 14.44 -12.95
N PRO A 35 -2.15 15.59 -13.54
CA PRO A 35 -2.60 15.66 -14.91
C PRO A 35 -1.51 15.22 -15.90
N ALA A 36 -1.87 15.05 -17.17
CA ALA A 36 -0.90 14.78 -18.23
C ALA A 36 0.08 15.97 -18.34
N LYS A 37 1.37 15.66 -18.54
CA LYS A 37 2.39 16.70 -18.74
C LYS A 37 2.05 17.53 -19.98
N HIS A 38 2.14 18.85 -19.85
CA HIS A 38 2.00 19.76 -20.97
C HIS A 38 3.20 19.59 -21.95
N GLY A 39 2.93 19.61 -23.25
CA GLY A 39 3.98 19.53 -24.29
C GLY A 39 4.53 18.11 -24.56
N GLY A 40 4.05 17.08 -23.86
CA GLY A 40 4.44 15.70 -24.11
C GLY A 40 3.47 14.94 -25.02
N ARG A 41 3.78 13.65 -25.30
CA ARG A 41 2.87 12.74 -25.99
C ARG A 41 1.53 12.66 -25.23
N ARG A 42 0.42 12.77 -25.95
CA ARG A 42 -0.93 12.67 -25.38
C ARG A 42 -1.07 11.35 -24.60
N ARG A 43 -1.66 11.43 -23.39
CA ARG A 43 -1.99 10.25 -22.59
C ARG A 43 -3.15 9.50 -23.23
N TRP A 44 -2.90 8.26 -23.67
CA TRP A 44 -3.92 7.39 -24.27
C TRP A 44 -4.47 6.38 -23.26
N VAL A 45 -3.74 6.15 -22.17
CA VAL A 45 -4.13 5.15 -21.17
C VAL A 45 -5.19 5.70 -20.23
N VAL A 46 -6.16 4.88 -19.90
CA VAL A 46 -7.14 5.18 -18.85
C VAL A 46 -6.44 5.06 -17.49
N VAL A 47 -6.33 6.18 -16.78
CA VAL A 47 -5.55 6.26 -15.54
C VAL A 47 -6.12 5.38 -14.43
N ARG A 48 -7.46 5.26 -14.37
CA ARG A 48 -8.15 4.35 -13.45
C ARG A 48 -7.69 2.91 -13.65
N GLU A 49 -7.58 2.44 -14.89
CA GLU A 49 -7.11 1.09 -15.19
C GLU A 49 -5.64 0.88 -14.80
N VAL A 50 -4.81 1.92 -14.94
CA VAL A 50 -3.42 1.85 -14.43
C VAL A 50 -3.41 1.68 -12.91
N MET A 51 -4.26 2.45 -12.20
CA MET A 51 -4.36 2.33 -10.74
C MET A 51 -4.92 0.96 -10.33
N ASN A 52 -5.92 0.43 -11.05
CA ASN A 52 -6.40 -0.94 -10.84
C ASN A 52 -5.28 -1.96 -11.01
N GLY A 53 -4.42 -1.78 -12.02
CA GLY A 53 -3.24 -2.62 -12.21
C GLY A 53 -2.25 -2.57 -11.05
N VAL A 54 -2.02 -1.38 -10.48
CA VAL A 54 -1.20 -1.21 -9.27
C VAL A 54 -1.84 -1.93 -8.09
N MET A 55 -3.14 -1.70 -7.85
CA MET A 55 -3.87 -2.35 -6.75
C MET A 55 -3.89 -3.88 -6.89
N TYR A 56 -4.01 -4.39 -8.11
CA TYR A 56 -3.94 -5.82 -8.38
C TYR A 56 -2.60 -6.42 -7.95
N VAL A 57 -1.48 -5.80 -8.35
CA VAL A 57 -0.14 -6.27 -7.97
C VAL A 57 0.06 -6.19 -6.46
N LEU A 58 -0.36 -5.10 -5.82
CA LEU A 58 -0.24 -4.93 -4.36
C LEU A 58 -1.08 -5.95 -3.59
N SER A 59 -2.29 -6.25 -4.07
CA SER A 59 -3.20 -7.19 -3.42
C SER A 59 -2.78 -8.65 -3.57
N THR A 60 -2.31 -9.03 -4.76
CA THR A 60 -1.98 -10.43 -5.07
C THR A 60 -0.53 -10.79 -4.82
N GLY A 61 0.36 -9.80 -4.77
CA GLY A 61 1.80 -10.02 -4.71
C GLY A 61 2.37 -10.72 -5.95
N CYS A 62 1.65 -10.74 -7.07
CA CYS A 62 2.09 -11.43 -8.27
C CYS A 62 3.32 -10.77 -8.89
N GLN A 63 4.10 -11.56 -9.61
CA GLN A 63 5.18 -11.01 -10.42
C GLN A 63 4.59 -10.16 -11.56
N TRP A 64 5.25 -9.09 -11.94
CA TRP A 64 4.83 -8.18 -13.03
C TRP A 64 4.49 -8.90 -14.34
N ARG A 65 5.15 -10.02 -14.63
CA ARG A 65 4.90 -10.82 -15.83
C ARG A 65 3.53 -11.51 -15.85
N TYR A 66 2.92 -11.67 -14.69
CA TYR A 66 1.61 -12.33 -14.52
C TYR A 66 0.45 -11.34 -14.37
N LEU A 67 0.70 -10.05 -14.63
CA LEU A 67 -0.39 -9.09 -14.68
C LEU A 67 -1.39 -9.50 -15.76
N PRO A 68 -2.71 -9.57 -15.47
CA PRO A 68 -3.74 -9.93 -16.43
C PRO A 68 -3.72 -9.06 -17.69
N LYS A 69 -4.05 -9.65 -18.83
CA LYS A 69 -4.00 -8.98 -20.15
C LYS A 69 -5.10 -7.95 -20.37
N ASP A 70 -6.16 -8.02 -19.59
CA ASP A 70 -7.29 -7.06 -19.56
C ASP A 70 -6.99 -5.80 -18.76
N LEU A 71 -5.87 -5.78 -18.03
CA LEU A 71 -5.27 -4.58 -17.44
C LEU A 71 -4.23 -3.97 -18.39
N PRO A 72 -3.84 -2.70 -18.19
CA PRO A 72 -2.80 -2.08 -19.01
C PRO A 72 -1.48 -2.86 -18.97
N PRO A 73 -0.65 -2.78 -20.03
CA PRO A 73 0.62 -3.50 -20.10
C PRO A 73 1.48 -3.27 -18.86
N LYS A 74 2.12 -4.33 -18.39
CA LYS A 74 2.97 -4.32 -17.17
C LYS A 74 3.99 -3.17 -17.15
N SER A 75 4.60 -2.86 -18.29
CA SER A 75 5.55 -1.73 -18.40
C SER A 75 4.88 -0.40 -18.10
N THR A 76 3.68 -0.19 -18.64
CA THR A 76 2.91 1.02 -18.38
C THR A 76 2.56 1.15 -16.90
N VAL A 77 2.02 0.09 -16.29
CA VAL A 77 1.66 0.10 -14.87
C VAL A 77 2.89 0.36 -14.00
N HIS A 78 4.00 -0.31 -14.29
CA HIS A 78 5.25 -0.13 -13.55
C HIS A 78 5.83 1.28 -13.68
N ASP A 79 5.82 1.86 -14.90
CA ASP A 79 6.32 3.22 -15.15
C ASP A 79 5.49 4.26 -14.41
N TYR A 80 4.16 4.10 -14.39
CA TYR A 80 3.28 4.97 -13.61
C TYR A 80 3.50 4.81 -12.11
N LEU A 81 3.61 3.58 -11.59
CA LEU A 81 3.90 3.32 -10.19
C LEU A 81 5.21 3.98 -9.76
N THR A 82 6.28 3.80 -10.54
CA THR A 82 7.59 4.40 -10.26
C THR A 82 7.51 5.93 -10.21
N ARG A 83 6.80 6.53 -11.18
CA ARG A 83 6.61 7.97 -11.25
C ARG A 83 5.78 8.50 -10.07
N TRP A 84 4.66 7.86 -9.78
CA TRP A 84 3.77 8.23 -8.67
C TRP A 84 4.39 8.01 -7.29
N ASN A 85 5.30 7.04 -7.18
CA ASN A 85 6.09 6.86 -5.96
C ASN A 85 7.11 8.00 -5.81
N TYR A 86 7.77 8.41 -6.91
CA TYR A 86 8.75 9.48 -6.89
C TYR A 86 8.13 10.85 -6.54
N ASP A 87 6.93 11.16 -7.05
CA ASP A 87 6.25 12.45 -6.82
C ASP A 87 5.32 12.45 -5.59
N GLY A 88 5.31 11.36 -4.82
CA GLY A 88 4.50 11.22 -3.61
C GLY A 88 3.01 11.02 -3.87
N THR A 89 2.58 10.78 -5.10
CA THR A 89 1.17 10.54 -5.44
C THR A 89 0.64 9.27 -4.75
N ILE A 90 1.43 8.18 -4.73
CA ILE A 90 1.02 6.92 -4.08
C ILE A 90 0.78 7.12 -2.59
N GLU A 91 1.61 7.90 -1.92
CA GLU A 91 1.45 8.19 -0.50
C GLU A 91 0.15 8.98 -0.23
N ARG A 92 -0.15 9.99 -1.04
CA ARG A 92 -1.41 10.76 -0.93
C ARG A 92 -2.63 9.88 -1.19
N VAL A 93 -2.60 9.05 -2.22
CA VAL A 93 -3.66 8.08 -2.55
C VAL A 93 -3.86 7.08 -1.41
N HIS A 94 -2.78 6.49 -0.91
CA HIS A 94 -2.84 5.57 0.23
C HIS A 94 -3.47 6.23 1.45
N HIS A 95 -3.03 7.44 1.79
CA HIS A 95 -3.58 8.18 2.94
C HIS A 95 -5.08 8.45 2.79
N ALA A 96 -5.53 8.89 1.61
CA ALA A 96 -6.94 9.16 1.35
C ALA A 96 -7.81 7.90 1.51
N LEU A 97 -7.41 6.79 0.89
CA LEU A 97 -8.11 5.50 1.01
C LEU A 97 -8.06 4.95 2.44
N TYR A 98 -6.95 5.12 3.13
CA TYR A 98 -6.80 4.71 4.53
C TYR A 98 -7.78 5.45 5.44
N VAL A 99 -7.88 6.78 5.31
CA VAL A 99 -8.82 7.61 6.07
C VAL A 99 -10.26 7.16 5.80
N GLN A 100 -10.63 7.01 4.52
CA GLN A 100 -11.96 6.54 4.14
C GLN A 100 -12.29 5.16 4.74
N CYS A 101 -11.36 4.21 4.67
CA CYS A 101 -11.55 2.89 5.27
C CYS A 101 -11.80 2.96 6.78
N ARG A 102 -11.11 3.84 7.47
CA ARG A 102 -11.28 4.03 8.92
C ARG A 102 -12.64 4.64 9.26
N GLU A 103 -13.03 5.68 8.53
CA GLU A 103 -14.31 6.37 8.73
C GLU A 103 -15.49 5.45 8.43
N VAL A 104 -15.42 4.68 7.34
CA VAL A 104 -16.42 3.64 7.00
C VAL A 104 -16.51 2.57 8.09
N ALA A 105 -15.40 2.26 8.76
CA ALA A 105 -15.38 1.34 9.91
C ALA A 105 -15.79 1.99 11.24
N GLY A 106 -16.22 3.26 11.24
CA GLY A 106 -16.59 4.01 12.45
C GLY A 106 -15.39 4.34 13.34
N ARG A 107 -14.19 4.40 12.78
CA ARG A 107 -12.94 4.71 13.50
C ARG A 107 -12.51 6.14 13.19
N GLN A 108 -11.78 6.76 14.11
CA GLN A 108 -11.18 8.08 13.87
C GLN A 108 -10.17 8.03 12.73
N ALA A 109 -10.12 9.07 11.90
CA ALA A 109 -9.19 9.19 10.77
C ALA A 109 -7.73 8.99 11.20
N SER A 110 -7.31 9.61 12.31
CA SER A 110 -5.98 9.44 12.89
C SER A 110 -5.99 8.40 14.01
N PRO A 111 -5.14 7.36 13.96
CA PRO A 111 -5.01 6.42 15.07
C PRO A 111 -4.31 7.11 16.24
N THR A 112 -4.85 6.90 17.45
CA THR A 112 -4.26 7.42 18.71
C THR A 112 -3.21 6.49 19.28
N ALA A 113 -3.16 5.23 18.82
CA ALA A 113 -2.19 4.23 19.25
C ALA A 113 -1.86 3.27 18.12
N CYS A 114 -0.63 2.77 18.11
CA CYS A 114 -0.22 1.65 17.26
C CYS A 114 0.53 0.61 18.09
N VAL A 115 0.39 -0.66 17.70
CA VAL A 115 1.16 -1.77 18.28
C VAL A 115 2.19 -2.18 17.23
N ILE A 116 3.46 -2.10 17.58
CA ILE A 116 4.56 -2.54 16.73
C ILE A 116 5.03 -3.89 17.25
N ASP A 117 4.84 -4.94 16.44
CA ASP A 117 5.41 -6.25 16.73
C ASP A 117 6.84 -6.30 16.22
N SER A 118 7.77 -6.53 17.13
CA SER A 118 9.21 -6.63 16.86
C SER A 118 9.71 -8.07 16.92
N GLN A 119 8.91 -9.04 16.51
CA GLN A 119 9.33 -10.44 16.48
C GLN A 119 10.50 -10.64 15.50
N SER A 120 11.59 -11.20 15.99
CA SER A 120 12.67 -11.65 15.14
C SER A 120 12.31 -12.99 14.51
N VAL A 121 12.18 -13.02 13.19
CA VAL A 121 12.02 -14.27 12.45
C VAL A 121 13.38 -14.96 12.43
N LYS A 122 13.48 -16.16 13.02
CA LYS A 122 14.65 -17.02 12.83
C LYS A 122 14.68 -17.41 11.36
N SER A 123 15.74 -17.05 10.64
CA SER A 123 15.96 -17.58 9.30
C SER A 123 16.03 -19.10 9.37
N ALA A 124 15.26 -19.80 8.54
CA ALA A 124 15.40 -21.24 8.42
C ALA A 124 16.85 -21.56 8.04
N GLU A 125 17.53 -22.40 8.83
CA GLU A 125 18.82 -22.95 8.46
C GLU A 125 18.62 -23.74 7.16
N LYS A 126 19.02 -23.15 6.06
CA LYS A 126 19.05 -23.85 4.78
C LYS A 126 20.20 -24.83 4.87
N GLY A 127 19.90 -26.10 5.12
CA GLY A 127 20.87 -27.18 5.00
C GLY A 127 21.41 -27.21 3.56
N GLY A 128 22.59 -26.65 3.37
CA GLY A 128 23.26 -26.61 2.07
C GLY A 128 24.62 -25.98 2.23
N PHE A 129 25.63 -26.75 1.92
CA PHE A 129 27.06 -26.46 1.85
C PHE A 129 27.42 -24.97 1.72
N GLY A 130 28.08 -24.43 2.72
CA GLY A 130 28.66 -23.10 2.66
C GLY A 130 28.33 -22.27 3.90
N SER A 131 29.23 -22.27 4.84
CA SER A 131 29.23 -21.47 6.07
C SER A 131 29.00 -19.99 5.75
N ILE A 132 27.74 -19.56 5.77
CA ILE A 132 27.42 -18.14 5.94
C ILE A 132 27.23 -17.93 7.44
N ARG A 133 28.20 -17.28 8.07
CA ARG A 133 28.09 -16.86 9.46
C ARG A 133 26.80 -16.04 9.62
N PRO A 134 25.94 -16.34 10.61
CA PRO A 134 24.81 -15.48 10.89
C PRO A 134 25.35 -14.10 11.27
N ALA A 135 24.90 -13.07 10.55
CA ALA A 135 25.15 -11.70 10.96
C ALA A 135 24.40 -11.48 12.28
N THR A 136 25.11 -11.61 13.40
CA THR A 136 24.62 -11.16 14.69
C THR A 136 24.52 -9.65 14.62
N MET A 137 23.32 -9.12 14.34
CA MET A 137 23.01 -7.74 14.62
C MET A 137 23.13 -7.55 16.14
N ARG A 138 24.32 -7.12 16.54
CA ARG A 138 24.56 -6.63 17.87
C ARG A 138 23.74 -5.35 18.03
N ALA A 139 22.58 -5.46 18.68
CA ALA A 139 21.82 -4.31 19.10
C ALA A 139 22.76 -3.41 19.91
N ARG A 140 23.14 -2.26 19.36
CA ARG A 140 23.82 -1.22 20.12
C ARG A 140 22.83 -0.75 21.18
N ARG A 141 23.05 -1.17 22.42
CA ARG A 141 22.44 -0.54 23.59
C ARG A 141 22.93 0.91 23.60
N SER A 142 22.07 1.82 23.19
CA SER A 142 22.26 3.24 23.50
C SER A 142 22.11 3.39 25.00
N PRO A 143 23.03 4.06 25.68
CA PRO A 143 22.88 4.33 27.12
C PRO A 143 21.62 5.22 27.27
N ALA A 144 20.72 4.79 28.14
CA ALA A 144 19.56 5.56 28.54
C ALA A 144 20.00 6.94 29.04
N ARG A 145 19.69 7.99 28.31
CA ARG A 145 19.69 9.35 28.87
C ARG A 145 18.44 9.48 29.71
N SER A 146 18.67 9.44 31.01
CA SER A 146 17.70 9.83 32.02
C SER A 146 17.27 11.29 31.80
N GLY A 147 15.97 11.55 31.88
CA GLY A 147 15.41 12.85 32.23
C GLY A 147 14.77 13.62 31.09
N ILE A 148 13.50 13.34 30.81
CA ILE A 148 12.55 14.38 30.40
C ILE A 148 11.28 14.14 31.22
N SER A 149 11.11 14.96 32.25
CA SER A 149 9.89 15.09 33.04
C SER A 149 8.91 15.93 32.23
N TRP A 150 7.77 15.37 31.84
CA TRP A 150 6.65 16.16 31.33
C TRP A 150 5.68 16.44 32.46
N SER A 151 5.68 17.69 32.90
CA SER A 151 4.67 18.22 33.80
C SER A 151 3.46 18.67 32.97
N ILE A 152 2.31 18.05 33.19
CA ILE A 152 1.02 18.48 32.66
C ILE A 152 0.44 19.52 33.59
N ARG A 153 0.15 20.71 33.09
CA ARG A 153 -0.84 21.63 33.65
C ARG A 153 -1.98 21.74 32.66
#